data_efcd6a56771f46db3435d5f382620f8e
#
_entry.id   efcd6a56771f46db3435d5f382620f8e
#
_cell.length_a   1.000
_cell.length_b   1.000
_cell.length_c   1.000
_cell.angle_alpha   90.00
_cell.angle_beta   90.00
_cell.angle_gamma   90.00
#
_symmetry.space_group_name_H-M   'P 1'
#
loop_
_entity.id
_entity.type
_entity.pdbx_description
1 polymer ?
#
loop_
_entity_poly.entity_id
_entity_poly.type
_entity_poly.pdbx_seq_one_letter_code
_entity_poly.pdbx_strand_id
1 'polypeptide(L)' 'MRPVLEVCVDSTASALAAKRGGADRLELCADLIIGGTTPSLALLRQVKEQTGLPVRALLRPRFGDFC' A
#
# COMPACT_ATOMS: atom_id res chain seq x y z
N MET A 1 0.79 25.98 8.84
CA MET A 1 1.34 24.69 8.38
C MET A 1 0.29 23.61 8.46
N ARG A 2 0.07 22.91 7.38
CA ARG A 2 -0.93 21.86 7.31
C ARG A 2 -0.30 20.51 7.66
N PRO A 3 -0.92 19.73 8.53
CA PRO A 3 -0.38 18.41 8.81
C PRO A 3 -0.47 17.52 7.57
N VAL A 4 0.49 16.62 7.43
CA VAL A 4 0.50 15.66 6.34
C VAL A 4 -0.41 14.49 6.72
N LEU A 5 -1.37 14.19 5.86
CA LEU A 5 -2.26 13.06 6.10
C LEU A 5 -1.72 11.83 5.37
N GLU A 6 -1.28 10.87 6.15
CA GLU A 6 -0.82 9.59 5.63
C GLU A 6 -1.86 8.53 5.96
N VAL A 7 -2.31 7.81 4.94
CA VAL A 7 -3.36 6.81 5.11
C VAL A 7 -2.81 5.44 4.75
N CYS A 8 -3.05 4.47 5.63
CA CYS A 8 -2.65 3.08 5.37
C CYS A 8 -3.69 2.41 4.50
N VAL A 9 -3.25 1.81 3.41
CA VAL A 9 -4.15 1.18 2.43
C VAL A 9 -3.65 -0.22 2.11
N ASP A 10 -4.56 -1.07 1.67
CA ASP A 10 -4.22 -2.46 1.34
C ASP A 10 -4.65 -2.84 -0.07
N SER A 11 -5.22 -1.91 -0.82
CA SER A 11 -5.69 -2.19 -2.17
C SER A 11 -5.74 -0.90 -2.97
N THR A 12 -5.90 -1.04 -4.29
CA THR A 12 -6.07 0.14 -5.15
C THR A 12 -7.38 0.86 -4.83
N ALA A 13 -8.43 0.12 -4.49
CA ALA A 13 -9.70 0.72 -4.13
C ALA A 13 -9.57 1.58 -2.87
N SER A 14 -8.89 1.06 -1.84
CA SER A 14 -8.63 1.82 -0.62
C SER A 14 -7.79 3.05 -0.91
N ALA A 15 -6.80 2.90 -1.78
CA ALA A 15 -5.91 4.00 -2.13
C ALA A 15 -6.66 5.13 -2.83
N LEU A 16 -7.54 4.78 -3.75
CA LEU A 16 -8.33 5.78 -4.45
C LEU A 16 -9.30 6.49 -3.52
N ALA A 17 -9.90 5.73 -2.59
CA ALA A 17 -10.76 6.32 -1.59
C ALA A 17 -10.00 7.30 -0.69
N ALA A 18 -8.78 6.92 -0.29
CA ALA A 18 -7.94 7.79 0.51
C ALA A 18 -7.59 9.07 -0.24
N LYS A 19 -7.28 8.94 -1.53
CA LYS A 19 -6.98 10.11 -2.35
C LYS A 19 -8.17 11.06 -2.41
N ARG A 20 -9.36 10.52 -2.61
CA ARG A 20 -10.58 11.33 -2.63
C ARG A 20 -10.81 12.02 -1.30
N GLY A 21 -10.42 11.38 -0.21
CA GLY A 21 -10.56 11.95 1.13
C GLY A 21 -9.48 12.95 1.47
N GLY A 22 -8.56 13.25 0.57
CA GLY A 22 -7.56 14.27 0.77
C GLY A 22 -6.23 13.79 1.33
N ALA A 23 -5.91 12.51 1.18
CA ALA A 23 -4.62 12.00 1.64
C ALA A 23 -3.48 12.68 0.89
N ASP A 24 -2.42 12.98 1.61
CA ASP A 24 -1.22 13.58 1.03
C ASP A 24 -0.24 12.51 0.58
N ARG A 25 -0.23 11.39 1.26
CA ARG A 25 0.61 10.24 0.89
C ARG A 25 -0.03 8.97 1.42
N LEU A 26 0.45 7.84 0.92
CA LEU A 26 -0.13 6.55 1.26
C LEU A 26 0.93 5.63 1.83
N GLU A 27 0.52 4.76 2.73
CA GLU A 27 1.34 3.67 3.21
C GLU A 27 0.66 2.37 2.80
N LEU A 28 1.31 1.61 1.94
CA LEU A 28 0.77 0.35 1.46
C LEU A 28 1.23 -0.77 2.37
N CYS A 29 0.29 -1.36 3.08
CA CYS A 29 0.57 -2.49 3.96
C CYS A 29 0.33 -3.78 3.18
N ALA A 30 1.37 -4.59 3.05
CA ALA A 30 1.29 -5.82 2.30
C ALA A 30 2.10 -6.91 2.99
N ASP A 31 1.62 -8.14 2.87
CA ASP A 31 2.32 -9.29 3.41
C ASP A 31 3.27 -9.83 2.35
N LEU A 32 4.51 -10.07 2.75
CA LEU A 32 5.50 -10.71 1.90
C LEU A 32 5.52 -12.20 2.23
N ILE A 33 5.05 -13.02 1.31
CA ILE A 33 5.03 -14.46 1.51
C ILE A 33 6.39 -15.02 1.15
N ILE A 34 7.07 -15.62 2.13
CA ILE A 34 8.39 -16.20 1.94
C ILE A 34 8.27 -17.46 1.09
N GLY A 35 9.05 -17.52 0.02
CA GLY A 35 9.07 -18.67 -0.86
C GLY A 35 8.00 -18.67 -1.94
N GLY A 36 7.22 -17.61 -2.03
CA GLY A 36 6.18 -17.50 -3.04
C GLY A 36 6.37 -16.28 -3.92
N THR A 37 5.48 -16.12 -4.88
CA THR A 37 5.44 -14.90 -5.67
C THR A 37 4.87 -13.77 -4.82
N THR A 38 5.42 -12.58 -4.99
CA THR A 38 4.92 -11.43 -4.25
C THR A 38 4.19 -10.48 -5.20
N PRO A 39 2.86 -10.45 -5.15
CA PRO A 39 2.11 -9.50 -5.94
C PRO A 39 2.25 -8.06 -5.42
N SER A 40 2.94 -7.89 -4.29
CA SER A 40 3.04 -6.59 -3.62
C SER A 40 3.69 -5.52 -4.47
N LEU A 41 4.68 -5.88 -5.29
CA LEU A 41 5.34 -4.90 -6.14
C LEU A 41 4.43 -4.40 -7.25
N ALA A 42 3.64 -5.30 -7.82
CA ALA A 42 2.66 -4.91 -8.84
C ALA A 42 1.59 -4.01 -8.24
N LEU A 43 1.13 -4.34 -7.04
CA LEU A 43 0.15 -3.53 -6.34
C LEU A 43 0.70 -2.15 -6.01
N LEU A 44 1.95 -2.09 -5.56
CA LEU A 44 2.60 -0.82 -5.27
C LEU A 44 2.63 0.07 -6.51
N ARG A 45 3.01 -0.51 -7.65
CA ARG A 45 3.06 0.23 -8.90
C ARG A 45 1.68 0.73 -9.30
N GLN A 46 0.68 -0.12 -9.21
CA GLN A 46 -0.70 0.26 -9.54
C GLN A 46 -1.19 1.41 -8.67
N VAL A 47 -0.93 1.32 -7.38
CA VAL A 47 -1.36 2.36 -6.45
C VAL A 47 -0.69 3.70 -6.80
N LYS A 48 0.61 3.67 -7.08
CA LYS A 48 1.33 4.88 -7.45
C LYS A 48 0.80 5.47 -8.75
N GLU A 49 0.55 4.63 -9.74
CA GLU A 49 0.07 5.11 -11.04
C GLU A 49 -1.34 5.67 -10.95
N GLN A 50 -2.21 5.03 -10.21
CA GLN A 50 -3.62 5.43 -10.16
C GLN A 50 -3.86 6.63 -9.26
N THR A 51 -3.08 6.77 -8.20
CA THR A 51 -3.28 7.89 -7.28
C THR A 51 -2.39 9.08 -7.58
N GLY A 52 -1.21 8.84 -8.14
CA GLY A 52 -0.23 9.90 -8.33
C GLY A 52 0.36 10.41 -7.03
N LEU A 53 0.10 9.73 -5.92
CA LEU A 53 0.59 10.15 -4.62
C LEU A 53 1.87 9.39 -4.24
N PRO A 54 2.70 9.98 -3.37
CA PRO A 54 3.83 9.22 -2.81
C PRO A 54 3.32 8.03 -2.03
N VAL A 55 3.91 6.88 -2.27
CA VAL A 55 3.51 5.64 -1.61
C VAL A 55 4.72 5.00 -0.96
N ARG A 56 4.57 4.68 0.32
CA ARG A 56 5.58 3.94 1.06
C ARG A 56 5.05 2.53 1.23
N ALA A 57 5.87 1.53 0.91
CA ALA A 57 5.49 0.14 1.10
C ALA A 57 5.98 -0.35 2.45
N LEU A 58 5.07 -0.90 3.23
CA LEU A 58 5.40 -1.56 4.47
C LEU A 58 5.20 -3.05 4.24
N LEU A 59 6.30 -3.77 4.04
CA LEU A 59 6.25 -5.19 3.77
C LEU A 59 6.43 -5.97 5.05
N ARG A 60 5.49 -6.84 5.34
CA ARG A 60 5.52 -7.67 6.52
C ARG A 60 5.81 -9.10 6.09
N PRO A 61 6.95 -9.69 6.51
CA PRO A 61 7.23 -11.07 6.13
C PRO A 61 6.21 -12.01 6.74
N ARG A 62 5.75 -12.94 5.95
CA ARG A 62 4.81 -13.95 6.38
C ARG A 62 5.40 -15.30 6.06
N PHE A 63 5.66 -16.07 7.09
CA PHE A 63 6.22 -17.39 6.91
C PHE A 63 5.08 -18.36 6.73
N GLY A 64 4.92 -18.83 5.53
CA GLY A 64 4.01 -19.90 5.23
C GLY A 64 2.79 -20.06 6.12
N ASP A 65 2.07 -21.09 5.91
CA ASP A 65 0.85 -21.31 6.63
C ASP A 65 1.10 -22.22 7.82
N PHE A 66 1.28 -21.63 8.95
CA PHE A 66 1.54 -22.37 10.17
C PHE A 66 0.29 -22.50 11.00
N CYS A 67 -0.63 -23.15 10.49
CA CYS A 67 -1.84 -23.34 11.27
C CYS A 67 -1.64 -24.39 12.32
#